data_f5e507ee8844346cbeea63ab89ca9d92
#
_entry.id   f5e507ee8844346cbeea63ab89ca9d92
#
_cell.length_a   1.000
_cell.length_b   1.000
_cell.length_c   1.000
_cell.angle_alpha   90.00
_cell.angle_beta   90.00
_cell.angle_gamma   90.00
#
_symmetry.space_group_name_H-M   'P 1'
#
loop_
_entity.id
_entity.type
_entity.pdbx_description
1 polymer ?
#
loop_
_entity_poly.entity_id
_entity_poly.type
_entity_poly.pdbx_seq_one_letter_code
_entity_poly.pdbx_strand_id
1 'polypeptide(L)'
;MSLLLAIESSCDEMAMAVLKDQREFLSSVVASQIDIHAMYGGVVPEIASRKHVECVSVVLKETLKQAKVKMEDIDAICVTKGPGLVGSLHIGLQVAKTLSLAYEKPLIGVHHIAGHIYANNYEKDIVYPALCLVVSGGHTELVLMKHPYSF
;
A
#
# COMPACT_ATOMS: atom_id res chain seq x y z
N MET A 1 -7.88 3.23 20.54
CA MET A 1 -6.95 2.30 19.87
C MET A 1 -7.59 1.97 18.54
N SER A 2 -6.98 2.36 17.44
CA SER A 2 -7.48 2.09 16.08
C SER A 2 -6.52 1.19 15.32
N LEU A 3 -7.05 0.17 14.63
CA LEU A 3 -6.30 -0.76 13.80
C LEU A 3 -6.67 -0.58 12.33
N LEU A 4 -5.68 -0.30 11.49
CA LEU A 4 -5.85 -0.09 10.07
C LEU A 4 -5.14 -1.21 9.30
N LEU A 5 -5.85 -1.83 8.34
CA LEU A 5 -5.22 -2.71 7.34
C LEU A 5 -4.93 -1.90 6.09
N ALA A 6 -3.67 -1.79 5.72
CA ALA A 6 -3.23 -1.14 4.48
C ALA A 6 -2.90 -2.18 3.40
N ILE A 7 -3.31 -1.91 2.15
CA ILE A 7 -3.11 -2.78 0.98
C ILE A 7 -2.50 -1.95 -0.15
N GLU A 8 -1.34 -2.38 -0.65
CA GLU A 8 -0.62 -1.75 -1.75
C GLU A 8 -0.32 -2.79 -2.84
N SER A 9 -0.71 -2.48 -4.07
CA SER A 9 -0.51 -3.35 -5.24
C SER A 9 -0.30 -2.55 -6.52
N SER A 10 0.27 -1.36 -6.44
CA SER A 10 0.31 -0.42 -7.58
C SER A 10 1.24 -0.83 -8.72
N CYS A 11 2.25 -1.65 -8.46
CA CYS A 11 3.23 -2.07 -9.46
C CYS A 11 3.49 -3.58 -9.39
N ASP A 12 4.69 -3.99 -9.03
CA ASP A 12 5.16 -5.38 -9.02
C ASP A 12 5.33 -5.96 -7.61
N GLU A 13 4.88 -5.25 -6.61
CA GLU A 13 4.89 -5.71 -5.22
C GLU A 13 3.47 -5.77 -4.67
N MET A 14 3.12 -6.89 -4.04
CA MET A 14 1.93 -7.00 -3.21
C MET A 14 2.34 -6.81 -1.76
N ALA A 15 1.93 -5.70 -1.16
CA ALA A 15 2.26 -5.38 0.22
C ALA A 15 1.01 -5.17 1.06
N MET A 16 1.05 -5.66 2.31
CA MET A 16 0.03 -5.37 3.31
C MET A 16 0.67 -5.09 4.66
N ALA A 17 0.05 -4.20 5.41
CA ALA A 17 0.51 -3.84 6.75
C ALA A 17 -0.68 -3.63 7.69
N VAL A 18 -0.48 -3.92 8.98
CA VAL A 18 -1.40 -3.50 10.04
C VAL A 18 -0.73 -2.40 10.85
N LEU A 19 -1.42 -1.26 10.93
CA LEU A 19 -1.01 -0.11 11.73
C LEU A 19 -1.93 0.05 12.94
N LYS A 20 -1.34 0.39 14.08
CA LYS A 20 -2.05 0.77 15.29
C LYS A 20 -1.84 2.26 15.57
N ASP A 21 -2.95 2.94 15.88
CA ASP A 21 -2.95 4.36 16.27
C ASP A 21 -2.14 5.26 15.32
N GLN A 22 -2.18 4.95 14.01
CA GLN A 22 -1.58 5.68 12.89
C GLN A 22 -0.04 5.71 12.84
N ARG A 23 0.67 5.12 13.80
CA ARG A 23 2.15 5.18 13.85
C ARG A 23 2.85 3.86 14.15
N GLU A 24 2.24 2.95 14.87
CA GLU A 24 2.86 1.69 15.28
C GLU A 24 2.57 0.61 14.21
N PHE A 25 3.62 0.13 13.54
CA PHE A 25 3.51 -1.04 12.66
C PHE A 25 3.44 -2.32 13.50
N LEU A 26 2.30 -3.01 13.47
CA LEU A 26 2.18 -4.34 14.06
C LEU A 26 2.69 -5.42 13.09
N SER A 27 2.56 -5.19 11.79
CA SER A 27 3.10 -6.06 10.75
C SER A 27 3.30 -5.29 9.45
N SER A 28 4.25 -5.77 8.63
CA SER A 28 4.43 -5.34 7.25
C SER A 28 4.97 -6.51 6.44
N VAL A 29 4.20 -6.98 5.46
CA VAL A 29 4.53 -8.12 4.61
C VAL A 29 4.55 -7.68 3.16
N VAL A 30 5.63 -7.98 2.46
CA VAL A 30 5.82 -7.65 1.05
C VAL A 30 6.12 -8.93 0.28
N ALA A 31 5.36 -9.19 -0.78
CA ALA A 31 5.66 -10.20 -1.78
C ALA A 31 6.20 -9.50 -3.03
N SER A 32 7.53 -9.44 -3.14
CA SER A 32 8.22 -8.80 -4.27
C SER A 32 8.31 -9.76 -5.45
N GLN A 33 8.26 -9.20 -6.65
CA GLN A 33 8.37 -9.91 -7.93
C GLN A 33 9.63 -9.52 -8.70
N ILE A 34 10.60 -8.86 -8.04
CA ILE A 34 11.82 -8.33 -8.65
C ILE A 34 12.54 -9.40 -9.47
N ASP A 35 12.74 -10.59 -8.91
CA ASP A 35 13.46 -11.69 -9.57
C ASP A 35 12.76 -12.15 -10.86
N ILE A 36 11.43 -12.13 -10.89
CA ILE A 36 10.65 -12.50 -12.06
C ILE A 36 10.81 -11.45 -13.15
N HIS A 37 10.68 -10.19 -12.80
CA HIS A 37 10.74 -9.07 -13.74
C HIS A 37 12.15 -8.78 -14.23
N ALA A 38 13.19 -9.12 -13.46
CA ALA A 38 14.58 -9.01 -13.88
C ALA A 38 14.88 -9.81 -15.16
N MET A 39 14.21 -10.95 -15.34
CA MET A 39 14.36 -11.77 -16.57
C MET A 39 13.85 -11.07 -17.84
N TYR A 40 12.98 -10.08 -17.69
CA TYR A 40 12.38 -9.33 -18.82
C TYR A 40 13.00 -7.94 -18.98
N GLY A 41 13.97 -7.58 -18.12
CA GLY A 41 14.60 -6.26 -18.13
C GLY A 41 13.72 -5.13 -17.60
N GLY A 42 12.58 -5.45 -16.96
CA GLY A 42 11.64 -4.48 -16.40
C GLY A 42 10.28 -5.09 -16.10
N VAL A 43 9.40 -4.31 -15.49
CA VAL A 43 8.08 -4.78 -15.07
C VAL A 43 7.18 -5.06 -16.28
N VAL A 44 6.62 -6.27 -16.33
CA VAL A 44 5.60 -6.69 -17.31
C VAL A 44 4.23 -6.65 -16.62
N PRO A 45 3.35 -5.70 -16.97
CA PRO A 45 2.10 -5.44 -16.24
C PRO A 45 1.17 -6.64 -16.10
N GLU A 46 1.08 -7.47 -17.15
CA GLU A 46 0.24 -8.67 -17.13
C GLU A 46 0.78 -9.74 -16.18
N ILE A 47 2.09 -9.93 -16.13
CA ILE A 47 2.74 -10.86 -15.19
C ILE A 47 2.55 -10.36 -13.77
N ALA A 48 2.75 -9.06 -13.54
CA ALA A 48 2.58 -8.45 -12.22
C ALA A 48 1.17 -8.70 -11.67
N SER A 49 0.13 -8.40 -12.44
CA SER A 49 -1.26 -8.60 -12.01
C SER A 49 -1.60 -10.06 -11.73
N ARG A 50 -1.14 -11.01 -12.56
CA ARG A 50 -1.33 -12.45 -12.32
C ARG A 50 -0.66 -12.90 -11.01
N LYS A 51 0.56 -12.44 -10.75
CA LYS A 51 1.29 -12.76 -9.52
C LYS A 51 0.60 -12.19 -8.28
N HIS A 52 0.01 -11.00 -8.37
CA HIS A 52 -0.81 -10.47 -7.29
C HIS A 52 -1.99 -11.38 -6.92
N VAL A 53 -2.69 -11.93 -7.93
CA VAL A 53 -3.78 -12.90 -7.67
C VAL A 53 -3.26 -14.13 -6.92
N GLU A 54 -2.10 -14.65 -7.30
CA GLU A 54 -1.51 -15.84 -6.68
C GLU A 54 -1.12 -15.62 -5.22
N CYS A 55 -0.60 -14.44 -4.87
CA CYS A 55 -0.01 -14.19 -3.55
C CYS A 55 -0.91 -13.43 -2.56
N VAL A 56 -1.94 -12.72 -3.02
CA VAL A 56 -2.71 -11.80 -2.18
C VAL A 56 -3.30 -12.43 -0.92
N SER A 57 -3.83 -13.65 -1.03
CA SER A 57 -4.41 -14.35 0.11
C SER A 57 -3.35 -14.82 1.12
N VAL A 58 -2.16 -15.16 0.64
CA VAL A 58 -1.02 -15.55 1.48
C VAL A 58 -0.49 -14.33 2.23
N VAL A 59 -0.30 -13.22 1.53
CA VAL A 59 0.14 -11.95 2.12
C VAL A 59 -0.83 -11.48 3.19
N LEU A 60 -2.15 -11.51 2.91
CA LEU A 60 -3.16 -11.13 3.91
C LEU A 60 -3.08 -11.98 5.18
N LYS A 61 -3.03 -13.31 5.01
CA LYS A 61 -2.96 -14.23 6.15
C LYS A 61 -1.70 -14.01 6.99
N GLU A 62 -0.56 -13.86 6.33
CA GLU A 62 0.70 -13.63 7.02
C GLU A 62 0.73 -12.27 7.73
N THR A 63 0.18 -11.22 7.12
CA THR A 63 0.06 -9.89 7.71
C THR A 63 -0.75 -9.91 9.00
N LEU A 64 -1.93 -10.53 8.98
CA LEU A 64 -2.78 -10.64 10.17
C LEU A 64 -2.14 -11.52 11.27
N LYS A 65 -1.49 -12.62 10.87
CA LYS A 65 -0.77 -13.51 11.77
C LYS A 65 0.39 -12.81 12.49
N GLN A 66 1.22 -12.05 11.76
CA GLN A 66 2.33 -11.30 12.34
C GLN A 66 1.85 -10.20 13.28
N ALA A 67 0.77 -9.50 12.90
CA ALA A 67 0.12 -8.51 13.74
C ALA A 67 -0.58 -9.12 14.97
N LYS A 68 -0.82 -10.44 14.99
CA LYS A 68 -1.59 -11.16 16.01
C LYS A 68 -3.02 -10.62 16.17
N VAL A 69 -3.64 -10.23 15.07
CA VAL A 69 -5.02 -9.72 15.01
C VAL A 69 -5.84 -10.52 14.01
N LYS A 70 -7.18 -10.43 14.12
CA LYS A 70 -8.14 -10.95 13.15
C LYS A 70 -8.75 -9.82 12.33
N MET A 71 -9.45 -10.15 11.25
CA MET A 71 -10.14 -9.14 10.43
C MET A 71 -11.23 -8.39 11.21
N GLU A 72 -11.85 -9.05 12.15
CA GLU A 72 -12.86 -8.46 13.04
C GLU A 72 -12.30 -7.30 13.87
N ASP A 73 -11.02 -7.37 14.24
CA ASP A 73 -10.33 -6.38 15.06
C ASP A 73 -9.93 -5.12 14.26
N ILE A 74 -9.95 -5.19 12.93
CA ILE A 74 -9.61 -4.07 12.03
C ILE A 74 -10.73 -3.04 12.04
N ASP A 75 -10.38 -1.76 12.21
CA ASP A 75 -11.35 -0.65 12.24
C ASP A 75 -11.61 -0.05 10.85
N ALA A 76 -10.60 -0.02 9.97
CA ALA A 76 -10.75 0.45 8.60
C ALA A 76 -9.71 -0.20 7.66
N ILE A 77 -10.04 -0.24 6.36
CA ILE A 77 -9.19 -0.77 5.31
C ILE A 77 -8.73 0.38 4.42
N CYS A 78 -7.42 0.53 4.28
CA CYS A 78 -6.80 1.50 3.39
C CYS A 78 -6.28 0.77 2.14
N VAL A 79 -6.46 1.35 0.95
CA VAL A 79 -5.96 0.74 -0.28
C VAL A 79 -5.46 1.79 -1.24
N THR A 80 -4.34 1.53 -1.89
CA THR A 80 -3.84 2.40 -2.97
C THR A 80 -4.79 2.35 -4.16
N LYS A 81 -5.32 3.54 -4.52
CA LYS A 81 -6.24 3.71 -5.66
C LYS A 81 -5.55 4.18 -6.94
N GLY A 82 -4.30 4.60 -6.86
CA GLY A 82 -3.50 5.12 -7.97
C GLY A 82 -2.52 6.22 -7.54
N PRO A 83 -1.62 6.61 -8.44
CA PRO A 83 -1.31 6.00 -9.74
C PRO A 83 -0.67 4.61 -9.62
N GLY A 84 -0.61 3.88 -10.75
CA GLY A 84 0.01 2.56 -10.83
C GLY A 84 -0.48 1.76 -12.04
N LEU A 85 -0.03 0.53 -12.17
CA LEU A 85 -0.46 -0.40 -13.21
C LEU A 85 -1.91 -0.80 -12.97
N VAL A 86 -2.78 -0.56 -13.96
CA VAL A 86 -4.24 -0.74 -13.81
C VAL A 86 -4.61 -2.16 -13.37
N GLY A 87 -4.02 -3.19 -13.98
CA GLY A 87 -4.26 -4.59 -13.61
C GLY A 87 -3.85 -4.90 -12.18
N SER A 88 -2.69 -4.42 -11.76
CA SER A 88 -2.15 -4.60 -10.40
C SER A 88 -3.00 -3.87 -9.36
N LEU A 89 -3.30 -2.59 -9.58
CA LEU A 89 -4.20 -1.80 -8.71
C LEU A 89 -5.56 -2.47 -8.54
N HIS A 90 -6.10 -3.04 -9.65
CA HIS A 90 -7.40 -3.68 -9.63
C HIS A 90 -7.46 -4.83 -8.63
N ILE A 91 -6.41 -5.63 -8.51
CA ILE A 91 -6.37 -6.76 -7.57
C ILE A 91 -6.48 -6.27 -6.12
N GLY A 92 -5.64 -5.32 -5.72
CA GLY A 92 -5.70 -4.74 -4.36
C GLY A 92 -7.05 -4.08 -4.06
N LEU A 93 -7.59 -3.33 -5.01
CA LEU A 93 -8.90 -2.69 -4.89
C LEU A 93 -10.04 -3.69 -4.72
N GLN A 94 -10.06 -4.80 -5.48
CA GLN A 94 -11.10 -5.82 -5.35
C GLN A 94 -11.01 -6.54 -4.01
N VAL A 95 -9.81 -6.89 -3.57
CA VAL A 95 -9.61 -7.50 -2.24
C VAL A 95 -10.08 -6.56 -1.14
N ALA A 96 -9.66 -5.27 -1.18
CA ALA A 96 -10.06 -4.28 -0.20
C ALA A 96 -11.58 -4.08 -0.14
N LYS A 97 -12.25 -3.99 -1.30
CA LYS A 97 -13.71 -3.89 -1.40
C LYS A 97 -14.41 -5.12 -0.84
N THR A 98 -13.90 -6.32 -1.18
CA THR A 98 -14.47 -7.59 -0.69
C THR A 98 -14.36 -7.68 0.83
N LEU A 99 -13.20 -7.36 1.40
CA LEU A 99 -13.00 -7.35 2.84
C LEU A 99 -13.86 -6.27 3.52
N SER A 100 -13.94 -5.07 2.95
CA SER A 100 -14.79 -3.98 3.45
C SER A 100 -16.26 -4.42 3.52
N LEU A 101 -16.77 -5.05 2.48
CA LEU A 101 -18.14 -5.54 2.43
C LEU A 101 -18.37 -6.72 3.40
N ALA A 102 -17.46 -7.69 3.41
CA ALA A 102 -17.61 -8.92 4.20
C ALA A 102 -17.54 -8.67 5.71
N TYR A 103 -16.73 -7.69 6.13
CA TYR A 103 -16.53 -7.36 7.55
C TYR A 103 -17.15 -6.02 7.96
N GLU A 104 -17.92 -5.39 7.07
CA GLU A 104 -18.59 -4.09 7.30
C GLU A 104 -17.63 -2.99 7.79
N LYS A 105 -16.41 -2.94 7.19
CA LYS A 105 -15.38 -1.98 7.58
C LYS A 105 -15.29 -0.81 6.59
N PRO A 106 -15.07 0.43 7.06
CA PRO A 106 -14.83 1.57 6.19
C PRO A 106 -13.66 1.32 5.22
N LEU A 107 -13.81 1.78 3.97
CA LEU A 107 -12.80 1.68 2.92
C LEU A 107 -12.24 3.06 2.59
N ILE A 108 -10.92 3.21 2.66
CA ILE A 108 -10.20 4.47 2.43
C ILE A 108 -9.26 4.30 1.23
N GLY A 109 -9.48 5.11 0.18
CA GLY A 109 -8.61 5.15 -0.99
C GLY A 109 -7.42 6.09 -0.78
N VAL A 110 -6.18 5.57 -0.93
CA VAL A 110 -4.93 6.30 -0.73
C VAL A 110 -4.24 6.56 -2.07
N HIS A 111 -3.61 7.72 -2.21
CA HIS A 111 -2.78 8.06 -3.37
C HIS A 111 -1.38 7.47 -3.19
N HIS A 112 -0.87 6.73 -4.19
CA HIS A 112 0.42 6.02 -4.12
C HIS A 112 1.59 6.95 -3.76
N ILE A 113 1.74 8.06 -4.50
CA ILE A 113 2.85 9.01 -4.27
C ILE A 113 2.72 9.70 -2.90
N ALA A 114 1.50 10.01 -2.47
CA ALA A 114 1.29 10.53 -1.12
C ALA A 114 1.75 9.53 -0.05
N GLY A 115 1.50 8.25 -0.25
CA GLY A 115 2.00 7.18 0.62
C GLY A 115 3.52 7.21 0.76
N HIS A 116 4.25 7.33 -0.36
CA HIS A 116 5.71 7.45 -0.34
C HIS A 116 6.20 8.71 0.40
N ILE A 117 5.56 9.86 0.18
CA ILE A 117 5.93 11.09 0.88
C ILE A 117 5.68 10.96 2.38
N TYR A 118 4.50 10.50 2.77
CA TYR A 118 4.12 10.36 4.18
C TYR A 118 4.86 9.25 4.92
N ALA A 119 5.47 8.29 4.24
CA ALA A 119 6.36 7.31 4.85
C ALA A 119 7.51 7.97 5.64
N ASN A 120 7.96 9.16 5.24
CA ASN A 120 8.98 9.91 5.98
C ASN A 120 8.53 10.33 7.39
N ASN A 121 7.23 10.42 7.66
CA ASN A 121 6.71 10.75 8.99
C ASN A 121 7.03 9.69 10.06
N TYR A 122 7.43 8.48 9.66
CA TYR A 122 7.86 7.45 10.61
C TYR A 122 9.26 7.74 11.17
N GLU A 123 10.12 8.36 10.36
CA GLU A 123 11.46 8.75 10.80
C GLU A 123 11.44 10.11 11.52
N LYS A 124 10.74 11.08 10.92
CA LYS A 124 10.64 12.44 11.45
C LYS A 124 9.40 13.14 10.92
N ASP A 125 8.71 13.87 11.78
CA ASP A 125 7.56 14.68 11.38
C ASP A 125 7.93 15.66 10.27
N ILE A 126 7.12 15.67 9.20
CA ILE A 126 7.32 16.60 8.09
C ILE A 126 7.00 18.02 8.56
N VAL A 127 7.97 18.91 8.43
CA VAL A 127 7.80 20.35 8.74
C VAL A 127 7.35 21.07 7.48
N TYR A 128 6.27 21.83 7.57
CA TYR A 128 5.70 22.55 6.42
C TYR A 128 6.12 24.04 6.41
N PRO A 129 6.31 24.66 5.21
CA PRO A 129 6.23 24.03 3.89
C PRO A 129 7.38 23.05 3.64
N ALA A 130 7.10 21.94 2.96
CA ALA A 130 8.07 20.91 2.61
C ALA A 130 8.20 20.78 1.09
N LEU A 131 9.43 20.60 0.61
CA LEU A 131 9.71 20.26 -0.77
C LEU A 131 10.17 18.80 -0.83
N CYS A 132 9.40 17.95 -1.48
CA CYS A 132 9.66 16.53 -1.60
C CYS A 132 10.15 16.21 -3.01
N LEU A 133 11.31 15.57 -3.12
CA LEU A 133 11.78 14.98 -4.38
C LEU A 133 11.34 13.52 -4.42
N VAL A 134 10.48 13.17 -5.36
CA VAL A 134 10.07 11.80 -5.64
C VAL A 134 10.88 11.27 -6.81
N VAL A 135 11.64 10.18 -6.59
CA VAL A 135 12.44 9.50 -7.62
C VAL A 135 12.15 8.01 -7.50
N SER A 136 11.30 7.48 -8.35
CA SER A 136 10.78 6.10 -8.26
C SER A 136 11.06 5.22 -9.49
N GLY A 137 11.98 5.64 -10.37
CA GLY A 137 12.24 4.93 -11.63
C GLY A 137 11.21 5.23 -12.73
N GLY A 138 9.94 5.23 -12.42
CA GLY A 138 8.87 5.60 -13.35
C GLY A 138 8.51 7.09 -13.33
N HIS A 139 8.80 7.77 -12.22
CA HIS A 139 8.48 9.18 -12.01
C HIS A 139 9.66 9.91 -11.37
N THR A 140 9.88 11.15 -11.80
CA THR A 140 10.75 12.11 -11.10
C THR A 140 9.99 13.42 -11.04
N GLU A 141 9.63 13.83 -9.84
CA GLU A 141 8.86 15.07 -9.64
C GLU A 141 9.24 15.76 -8.33
N LEU A 142 9.05 17.08 -8.32
CA LEU A 142 9.18 17.91 -7.13
C LEU A 142 7.78 18.30 -6.65
N VAL A 143 7.46 17.93 -5.42
CA VAL A 143 6.16 18.20 -4.80
C VAL A 143 6.31 19.23 -3.69
N LEU A 144 5.70 20.40 -3.86
CA LEU A 144 5.64 21.43 -2.82
C LEU A 144 4.40 21.24 -1.96
N MET A 145 4.60 20.85 -0.72
CA MET A 145 3.53 20.72 0.28
C MET A 145 3.50 21.96 1.17
N LYS A 146 2.49 22.79 1.03
CA LYS A 146 2.32 23.99 1.87
C LYS A 146 1.80 23.65 3.26
N HIS A 147 0.99 22.61 3.37
CA HIS A 147 0.43 22.06 4.61
C HIS A 147 0.06 20.58 4.39
N PRO A 148 -0.30 19.80 5.43
CA PRO A 148 -0.73 18.43 5.28
C PRO A 148 -1.81 18.28 4.20
N TYR A 149 -1.69 17.23 3.36
CA TYR A 149 -2.61 16.90 2.25
C TYR A 149 -2.75 17.96 1.14
N SER A 150 -1.84 18.92 1.07
CA SER A 150 -1.74 19.91 -0.01
C SER A 150 -0.59 19.52 -0.94
N PHE A 151 -0.91 19.08 -2.15
CA PHE A 151 0.02 18.71 -3.22
C PHE A 151 -0.15 19.62 -4.43
#